data_d9f22324d8bed7226cc65b8b1d14a9c0
#
_entry.id   d9f22324d8bed7226cc65b8b1d14a9c0
#
_cell.length_a   1.000
_cell.length_b   1.000
_cell.length_c   1.000
_cell.angle_alpha   90.00
_cell.angle_beta   90.00
_cell.angle_gamma   90.00
#
_symmetry.space_group_name_H-M   'P 1'
#
loop_
_entity.id
_entity.type
_entity.pdbx_description
1 polymer ?
#
loop_
_entity_poly.entity_id
_entity_poly.type
_entity_poly.pdbx_seq_one_letter_code
_entity_poly.pdbx_strand_id
1 'polypeptide(L)'
;MNHETIAAYIADGKAVLGIEFGSTRIKAVLIGDDHAPIASGDHTWENRLEGGIWTYHLDDVWTGVQDAFANLQKDVQANYGVTLTNLAAFGVSGMMHGFLAFDENGQQLAQFRTWRNTMTAQAAEKLTALLGFNIPQRWSIAHLVQAMMNGEAIVPQIHHLTTLAGYVHYKLCGKNCLGIGEASGMFPIDSDALDYDQHMLDKVDALAKTYHMPWTLREILPCVLCAGEDAGVMTAEGAKLLDPTGTLQPGALMAPPEGDAGTGMAATNSVAVRTGNVSAGTSTFAMVVLEKPLSRVYPEIDMVTTPTGKPTAMVHCNNCTSDINAWAGMLKGFADAAGVPVSMGDIYTALFTSALSGDKDCGGVVNLPLFSGEPVVGLDAGRPMLVRTPDAKLTFPNFARSLVAGAMTSLKIGMDILAKEHVQIDKLLGHGGYFKTPVAGQTILSAALKAPISVMETAGEGGPWGMALLAAYRVNRQADETLEDYLNARVFAGAKGSTIRADAADEAGLDAYTARFHQALSAEKAAIADMD
;
A
#
# COMPACT_ATOMS: atom_id res chain seq x y z
N MET A 1 25.64 -13.06 -3.83
CA MET A 1 27.10 -12.72 -3.58
C MET A 1 27.62 -13.46 -2.35
N ASN A 2 28.97 -13.70 -2.22
CA ASN A 2 29.54 -14.21 -0.98
C ASN A 2 29.84 -13.05 0.01
N HIS A 3 30.16 -13.38 1.29
CA HIS A 3 30.38 -12.37 2.34
C HIS A 3 31.47 -11.34 2.02
N GLU A 4 32.61 -11.79 1.50
CA GLU A 4 33.73 -10.90 1.16
C GLU A 4 33.38 -9.94 0.03
N THR A 5 32.63 -10.43 -0.97
CA THR A 5 32.15 -9.61 -2.09
C THR A 5 31.15 -8.56 -1.60
N ILE A 6 30.25 -8.92 -0.69
CA ILE A 6 29.30 -7.97 -0.10
C ILE A 6 30.04 -6.91 0.74
N ALA A 7 31.00 -7.33 1.58
CA ALA A 7 31.79 -6.42 2.39
C ALA A 7 32.52 -5.38 1.51
N ALA A 8 33.16 -5.84 0.42
CA ALA A 8 33.83 -4.95 -0.54
C ALA A 8 32.82 -4.02 -1.24
N TYR A 9 31.67 -4.53 -1.65
CA TYR A 9 30.61 -3.74 -2.29
C TYR A 9 30.08 -2.60 -1.41
N ILE A 10 29.89 -2.87 -0.09
CA ILE A 10 29.53 -1.86 0.89
C ILE A 10 30.66 -0.85 1.09
N ALA A 11 31.90 -1.31 1.28
CA ALA A 11 33.06 -0.45 1.49
C ALA A 11 33.34 0.48 0.31
N ASP A 12 33.08 0.01 -0.93
CA ASP A 12 33.14 0.81 -2.16
C ASP A 12 32.02 1.83 -2.31
N GLY A 13 31.04 1.89 -1.38
CA GLY A 13 29.90 2.81 -1.43
C GLY A 13 28.90 2.50 -2.55
N LYS A 14 28.83 1.25 -3.00
CA LYS A 14 27.96 0.82 -4.12
C LYS A 14 26.58 0.36 -3.67
N ALA A 15 26.39 0.11 -2.37
CA ALA A 15 25.13 -0.36 -1.81
C ALA A 15 24.02 0.69 -1.94
N VAL A 16 22.77 0.22 -2.09
CA VAL A 16 21.60 1.04 -2.28
C VAL A 16 20.64 0.85 -1.10
N LEU A 17 20.12 1.95 -0.57
CA LEU A 17 19.26 1.98 0.60
C LEU A 17 17.81 2.34 0.22
N GLY A 18 16.86 1.59 0.76
CA GLY A 18 15.45 1.97 0.79
C GLY A 18 14.94 2.09 2.22
N ILE A 19 14.24 3.16 2.53
CA ILE A 19 13.56 3.37 3.83
C ILE A 19 12.07 3.52 3.59
N GLU A 20 11.27 2.84 4.40
CA GLU A 20 9.81 2.95 4.41
C GLU A 20 9.28 3.37 5.78
N PHE A 21 8.45 4.41 5.77
CA PHE A 21 7.66 4.85 6.93
C PHE A 21 6.28 4.18 6.88
N GLY A 22 6.20 2.92 7.34
CA GLY A 22 4.95 2.19 7.46
C GLY A 22 4.15 2.59 8.70
N SER A 23 2.88 2.19 8.78
CA SER A 23 1.96 2.61 9.86
C SER A 23 2.38 2.17 11.26
N THR A 24 3.14 1.10 11.40
CA THR A 24 3.57 0.56 12.71
C THR A 24 5.09 0.41 12.84
N ARG A 25 5.81 0.54 11.73
CA ARG A 25 7.26 0.38 11.68
C ARG A 25 7.89 1.30 10.65
N ILE A 26 9.04 1.86 10.99
CA ILE A 26 9.98 2.43 10.04
C ILE A 26 11.00 1.33 9.75
N LYS A 27 11.23 1.03 8.48
CA LYS A 27 12.13 -0.04 8.05
C LYS A 27 13.15 0.48 7.07
N ALA A 28 14.40 0.06 7.23
CA ALA A 28 15.51 0.32 6.32
C ALA A 28 16.03 -1.00 5.76
N VAL A 29 16.24 -1.07 4.45
CA VAL A 29 16.78 -2.24 3.75
C VAL A 29 17.92 -1.80 2.84
N LEU A 30 19.08 -2.42 2.99
CA LEU A 30 20.24 -2.26 2.12
C LEU A 30 20.29 -3.42 1.13
N ILE A 31 20.49 -3.13 -0.15
CA ILE A 31 20.59 -4.15 -1.20
C ILE A 31 21.96 -4.16 -1.86
N GLY A 32 22.36 -5.35 -2.32
CA GLY A 32 23.57 -5.60 -3.08
C GLY A 32 23.40 -5.47 -4.59
N ASP A 33 24.43 -5.85 -5.33
CA ASP A 33 24.45 -5.82 -6.80
C ASP A 33 23.44 -6.78 -7.45
N ASP A 34 23.12 -7.88 -6.76
CA ASP A 34 22.08 -8.84 -7.17
C ASP A 34 20.67 -8.45 -6.70
N HIS A 35 20.50 -7.22 -6.19
CA HIS A 35 19.27 -6.67 -5.65
C HIS A 35 18.71 -7.41 -4.42
N ALA A 36 19.43 -8.42 -3.92
CA ALA A 36 19.03 -9.11 -2.70
C ALA A 36 19.26 -8.21 -1.47
N PRO A 37 18.37 -8.27 -0.45
CA PRO A 37 18.64 -7.66 0.83
C PRO A 37 19.93 -8.20 1.46
N ILE A 38 20.82 -7.31 1.88
CA ILE A 38 22.10 -7.66 2.52
C ILE A 38 22.15 -7.21 3.98
N ALA A 39 21.39 -6.21 4.35
CA ALA A 39 21.23 -5.78 5.73
C ALA A 39 19.88 -5.08 5.92
N SER A 40 19.39 -5.07 7.16
CA SER A 40 18.16 -4.38 7.50
C SER A 40 18.19 -3.79 8.90
N GLY A 41 17.32 -2.82 9.14
CA GLY A 41 17.06 -2.26 10.47
C GLY A 41 15.63 -1.75 10.56
N ASP A 42 15.06 -1.74 11.74
CA ASP A 42 13.70 -1.26 11.95
C ASP A 42 13.53 -0.53 13.27
N HIS A 43 12.43 0.22 13.36
CA HIS A 43 11.96 0.90 14.54
C HIS A 43 10.44 0.79 14.61
N THR A 44 9.90 0.41 15.77
CA THR A 44 8.45 0.35 16.00
C THR A 44 7.95 1.69 16.53
N TRP A 45 6.89 2.23 15.92
CA TRP A 45 6.26 3.48 16.32
C TRP A 45 4.73 3.39 16.25
N GLU A 46 4.02 4.40 16.74
CA GLU A 46 2.57 4.39 16.84
C GLU A 46 1.92 5.58 16.13
N ASN A 47 0.81 5.31 15.46
CA ASN A 47 -0.13 6.33 15.02
C ASN A 47 -1.00 6.74 16.22
N ARG A 48 -0.92 7.99 16.65
CA ARG A 48 -1.60 8.52 17.83
C ARG A 48 -2.91 9.18 17.46
N LEU A 49 -3.94 9.01 18.30
CA LEU A 49 -5.18 9.76 18.19
C LEU A 49 -5.16 10.91 19.19
N GLU A 50 -4.98 12.13 18.71
CA GLU A 50 -4.85 13.34 19.53
C GLU A 50 -5.83 14.41 19.06
N GLY A 51 -6.71 14.87 19.96
CA GLY A 51 -7.73 15.87 19.60
C GLY A 51 -8.69 15.40 18.49
N GLY A 52 -8.88 14.09 18.33
CA GLY A 52 -9.69 13.50 17.25
C GLY A 52 -8.96 13.35 15.92
N ILE A 53 -7.64 13.59 15.87
CA ILE A 53 -6.79 13.49 14.68
C ILE A 53 -5.81 12.34 14.84
N TRP A 54 -5.79 11.42 13.88
CA TRP A 54 -4.74 10.41 13.75
C TRP A 54 -3.49 11.05 13.18
N THR A 55 -2.40 11.01 13.94
CA THR A 55 -1.17 11.76 13.68
C THR A 55 0.11 10.98 14.02
N TYR A 56 1.24 11.45 13.48
CA TYR A 56 2.61 11.18 13.94
C TYR A 56 3.29 12.53 14.18
N HIS A 57 4.12 12.63 15.22
CA HIS A 57 4.92 13.80 15.46
C HIS A 57 6.20 13.76 14.62
N LEU A 58 6.63 14.91 14.08
CA LEU A 58 7.83 14.96 13.25
C LEU A 58 9.11 14.60 14.01
N ASP A 59 9.14 14.83 15.33
CA ASP A 59 10.26 14.39 16.17
C ASP A 59 10.34 12.86 16.25
N ASP A 60 9.18 12.16 16.29
CA ASP A 60 9.13 10.70 16.28
C ASP A 60 9.57 10.14 14.90
N VAL A 61 9.29 10.88 13.81
CA VAL A 61 9.78 10.53 12.46
C VAL A 61 11.31 10.47 12.44
N TRP A 62 11.96 11.52 12.97
CA TRP A 62 13.43 11.58 12.98
C TRP A 62 14.05 10.61 13.96
N THR A 63 13.52 10.53 15.19
CA THR A 63 13.98 9.54 16.16
C THR A 63 13.88 8.12 15.62
N GLY A 64 12.75 7.79 14.99
CA GLY A 64 12.50 6.44 14.48
C GLY A 64 13.38 6.09 13.27
N VAL A 65 13.58 7.01 12.32
CA VAL A 65 14.42 6.72 11.15
C VAL A 65 15.91 6.65 11.52
N GLN A 66 16.35 7.46 12.47
CA GLN A 66 17.72 7.38 13.00
C GLN A 66 17.98 6.05 13.70
N ASP A 67 17.02 5.56 14.49
CA ASP A 67 17.14 4.26 15.16
C ASP A 67 17.11 3.10 14.14
N ALA A 68 16.18 3.14 13.17
CA ALA A 68 16.14 2.14 12.10
C ALA A 68 17.46 2.11 11.29
N PHE A 69 18.02 3.27 10.96
CA PHE A 69 19.29 3.35 10.25
C PHE A 69 20.47 2.86 11.11
N ALA A 70 20.52 3.24 12.40
CA ALA A 70 21.55 2.76 13.32
C ALA A 70 21.49 1.22 13.51
N ASN A 71 20.28 0.65 13.55
CA ASN A 71 20.11 -0.81 13.61
C ASN A 71 20.59 -1.48 12.32
N LEU A 72 20.34 -0.89 11.15
CA LEU A 72 20.90 -1.35 9.88
C LEU A 72 22.43 -1.28 9.87
N GLN A 73 23.04 -0.20 10.37
CA GLN A 73 24.51 -0.09 10.48
C GLN A 73 25.10 -1.18 11.38
N LYS A 74 24.43 -1.51 12.50
CA LYS A 74 24.83 -2.62 13.39
C LYS A 74 24.73 -3.96 12.67
N ASP A 75 23.68 -4.18 11.89
CA ASP A 75 23.49 -5.39 11.10
C ASP A 75 24.58 -5.55 10.04
N VAL A 76 24.94 -4.47 9.33
CA VAL A 76 26.08 -4.43 8.41
C VAL A 76 27.40 -4.80 9.11
N GLN A 77 27.66 -4.18 10.27
CA GLN A 77 28.89 -4.45 11.03
C GLN A 77 28.94 -5.90 11.54
N ALA A 78 27.81 -6.42 12.04
CA ALA A 78 27.73 -7.78 12.57
C ALA A 78 27.91 -8.86 11.49
N ASN A 79 27.32 -8.65 10.32
CA ASN A 79 27.35 -9.63 9.24
C ASN A 79 28.62 -9.53 8.39
N TYR A 80 29.16 -8.34 8.15
CA TYR A 80 30.21 -8.14 7.15
C TYR A 80 31.49 -7.53 7.72
N GLY A 81 31.51 -7.07 8.97
CA GLY A 81 32.70 -6.50 9.62
C GLY A 81 33.14 -5.15 9.03
N VAL A 82 32.27 -4.47 8.27
CA VAL A 82 32.56 -3.19 7.62
C VAL A 82 31.63 -2.09 8.13
N THR A 83 32.05 -0.84 8.00
CA THR A 83 31.26 0.33 8.35
C THR A 83 30.59 0.90 7.11
N LEU A 84 29.28 1.14 7.15
CA LEU A 84 28.54 1.78 6.08
C LEU A 84 28.79 3.29 6.10
N THR A 85 29.66 3.78 5.23
CA THR A 85 30.03 5.21 5.15
C THR A 85 29.41 5.92 3.95
N ASN A 86 29.17 5.20 2.85
CA ASN A 86 28.68 5.76 1.61
C ASN A 86 27.58 4.89 1.01
N LEU A 87 26.69 5.51 0.26
CA LEU A 87 25.62 4.88 -0.49
C LEU A 87 25.69 5.34 -1.96
N ALA A 88 25.45 4.42 -2.91
CA ALA A 88 25.32 4.80 -4.31
C ALA A 88 24.02 5.56 -4.55
N ALA A 89 22.93 5.05 -3.98
CA ALA A 89 21.63 5.69 -4.05
C ALA A 89 20.80 5.45 -2.78
N PHE A 90 19.80 6.28 -2.59
CA PHE A 90 18.88 6.24 -1.47
C PHE A 90 17.47 6.62 -1.89
N GLY A 91 16.48 5.90 -1.41
CA GLY A 91 15.08 6.20 -1.62
C GLY A 91 14.25 6.19 -0.34
N VAL A 92 13.27 7.07 -0.28
CA VAL A 92 12.33 7.21 0.83
C VAL A 92 10.94 6.82 0.36
N SER A 93 10.30 5.93 1.10
CA SER A 93 8.90 5.55 0.92
C SER A 93 8.12 5.81 2.20
N GLY A 94 6.82 5.99 2.08
CA GLY A 94 5.94 6.13 3.23
C GLY A 94 4.49 5.81 2.92
N MET A 95 3.68 5.78 3.96
CA MET A 95 2.24 5.71 3.79
C MET A 95 1.76 6.88 2.94
N MET A 96 0.97 6.57 1.93
CA MET A 96 0.44 7.56 0.99
C MET A 96 -0.51 8.54 1.67
N HIS A 97 -0.80 9.64 0.95
CA HIS A 97 -1.79 10.63 1.32
C HIS A 97 -1.40 11.49 2.54
N GLY A 98 -2.41 12.08 3.18
CA GLY A 98 -2.27 12.89 4.38
C GLY A 98 -2.11 14.38 4.08
N PHE A 99 -2.14 15.16 5.16
CA PHE A 99 -2.04 16.62 5.11
C PHE A 99 -0.89 17.06 6.01
N LEU A 100 0.21 17.42 5.41
CA LEU A 100 1.42 17.91 6.06
C LEU A 100 1.82 19.23 5.43
N ALA A 101 1.52 20.33 6.11
CA ALA A 101 1.59 21.69 5.59
C ALA A 101 2.61 22.53 6.37
N PHE A 102 3.39 23.34 5.64
CA PHE A 102 4.45 24.20 6.15
C PHE A 102 4.32 25.62 5.63
N ASP A 103 4.77 26.59 6.42
CA ASP A 103 4.91 27.98 6.01
C ASP A 103 6.19 28.23 5.17
N GLU A 104 6.43 29.48 4.80
CA GLU A 104 7.61 29.90 4.05
C GLU A 104 8.96 29.65 4.79
N ASN A 105 8.94 29.54 6.11
CA ASN A 105 10.10 29.26 6.94
C ASN A 105 10.31 27.76 7.19
N GLY A 106 9.43 26.91 6.64
CA GLY A 106 9.44 25.46 6.86
C GLY A 106 8.91 25.03 8.22
N GLN A 107 8.15 25.90 8.92
CA GLN A 107 7.47 25.57 10.16
C GLN A 107 6.16 24.84 9.88
N GLN A 108 5.93 23.73 10.57
CA GLN A 108 4.68 22.97 10.47
C GLN A 108 3.49 23.81 10.95
N LEU A 109 2.47 23.96 10.09
CA LEU A 109 1.32 24.83 10.35
C LEU A 109 0.18 24.13 11.10
N ALA A 110 0.06 22.84 10.96
CA ALA A 110 -0.99 22.03 11.58
C ALA A 110 -0.45 20.66 11.95
N GLN A 111 -1.15 20.00 12.87
CA GLN A 111 -0.90 18.59 13.18
C GLN A 111 -0.99 17.74 11.90
N PHE A 112 -0.05 16.80 11.70
CA PHE A 112 -0.06 15.92 10.55
C PHE A 112 -1.34 15.06 10.55
N ARG A 113 -2.19 15.20 9.53
CA ARG A 113 -3.41 14.41 9.35
C ARG A 113 -3.07 13.23 8.45
N THR A 114 -3.03 12.04 9.01
CA THR A 114 -2.68 10.81 8.26
C THR A 114 -3.84 10.29 7.42
N TRP A 115 -3.59 9.28 6.59
CA TRP A 115 -4.59 8.60 5.77
C TRP A 115 -5.78 8.02 6.56
N ARG A 116 -5.64 7.83 7.87
CA ARG A 116 -6.71 7.30 8.74
C ARG A 116 -7.81 8.33 9.05
N ASN A 117 -7.57 9.61 8.77
CA ASN A 117 -8.54 10.66 9.05
C ASN A 117 -9.60 10.73 7.95
N THR A 118 -10.86 10.62 8.34
CA THR A 118 -12.04 10.62 7.46
C THR A 118 -12.93 11.85 7.67
N MET A 119 -12.37 12.97 8.13
CA MET A 119 -13.08 14.21 8.45
C MET A 119 -13.37 15.10 7.22
N THR A 120 -13.17 14.62 6.01
CA THR A 120 -13.15 15.40 4.76
C THR A 120 -14.27 15.02 3.80
N ALA A 121 -15.35 14.41 4.29
CA ALA A 121 -16.43 13.90 3.46
C ALA A 121 -17.05 14.98 2.54
N GLN A 122 -17.32 16.18 3.07
CA GLN A 122 -17.91 17.28 2.29
C GLN A 122 -16.98 17.77 1.19
N ALA A 123 -15.68 17.89 1.47
CA ALA A 123 -14.68 18.29 0.47
C ALA A 123 -14.49 17.21 -0.58
N ALA A 124 -14.43 15.93 -0.19
CA ALA A 124 -14.31 14.80 -1.12
C ALA A 124 -15.49 14.73 -2.09
N GLU A 125 -16.73 14.85 -1.62
CA GLU A 125 -17.93 14.91 -2.45
C GLU A 125 -17.90 16.10 -3.42
N LYS A 126 -17.59 17.30 -2.91
CA LYS A 126 -17.50 18.52 -3.70
C LYS A 126 -16.44 18.43 -4.79
N LEU A 127 -15.25 17.91 -4.46
CA LEU A 127 -14.15 17.73 -5.40
C LEU A 127 -14.48 16.67 -6.45
N THR A 128 -15.06 15.54 -6.06
CA THR A 128 -15.46 14.48 -6.98
C THR A 128 -16.46 15.01 -8.02
N ALA A 129 -17.46 15.80 -7.59
CA ALA A 129 -18.42 16.45 -8.49
C ALA A 129 -17.76 17.51 -9.39
N LEU A 130 -16.85 18.34 -8.84
CA LEU A 130 -16.17 19.42 -9.58
C LEU A 130 -15.22 18.87 -10.65
N LEU A 131 -14.47 17.84 -10.30
CA LEU A 131 -13.40 17.30 -11.13
C LEU A 131 -13.89 16.21 -12.10
N GLY A 132 -14.99 15.52 -11.77
CA GLY A 132 -15.40 14.32 -12.50
C GLY A 132 -14.40 13.17 -12.31
N PHE A 133 -13.79 13.11 -11.12
CA PHE A 133 -12.77 12.17 -10.73
C PHE A 133 -13.00 11.76 -9.27
N ASN A 134 -12.90 10.47 -8.91
CA ASN A 134 -13.08 10.04 -7.53
C ASN A 134 -11.97 10.62 -6.63
N ILE A 135 -12.36 11.42 -5.65
CA ILE A 135 -11.44 11.98 -4.65
C ILE A 135 -11.78 11.37 -3.28
N PRO A 136 -11.00 10.38 -2.84
CA PRO A 136 -11.19 9.77 -1.52
C PRO A 136 -10.94 10.76 -0.37
N GLN A 137 -11.61 10.55 0.75
CA GLN A 137 -11.48 11.42 1.93
C GLN A 137 -10.05 11.54 2.47
N ARG A 138 -9.25 10.50 2.30
CA ARG A 138 -7.86 10.45 2.81
C ARG A 138 -6.85 11.22 1.97
N TRP A 139 -7.21 11.68 0.76
CA TRP A 139 -6.30 12.39 -0.13
C TRP A 139 -5.94 13.78 0.39
N SER A 140 -4.71 14.23 0.11
CA SER A 140 -4.20 15.53 0.57
C SER A 140 -5.06 16.70 0.10
N ILE A 141 -5.55 16.66 -1.14
CA ILE A 141 -6.44 17.70 -1.68
C ILE A 141 -7.79 17.76 -0.97
N ALA A 142 -8.34 16.62 -0.53
CA ALA A 142 -9.57 16.60 0.25
C ALA A 142 -9.38 17.29 1.61
N HIS A 143 -8.25 17.04 2.27
CA HIS A 143 -7.89 17.73 3.52
C HIS A 143 -7.69 19.22 3.33
N LEU A 144 -6.99 19.64 2.27
CA LEU A 144 -6.77 21.05 1.96
C LEU A 144 -8.10 21.78 1.73
N VAL A 145 -8.97 21.23 0.89
CA VAL A 145 -10.27 21.85 0.58
C VAL A 145 -11.19 21.83 1.80
N GLN A 146 -11.18 20.78 2.62
CA GLN A 146 -11.94 20.78 3.86
C GLN A 146 -11.46 21.85 4.83
N ALA A 147 -10.15 22.04 4.97
CA ALA A 147 -9.56 23.10 5.79
C ALA A 147 -9.96 24.50 5.28
N MET A 148 -10.01 24.71 3.95
CA MET A 148 -10.53 25.94 3.36
C MET A 148 -12.01 26.16 3.70
N MET A 149 -12.85 25.12 3.54
CA MET A 149 -14.29 25.17 3.86
C MET A 149 -14.56 25.45 5.33
N ASN A 150 -13.70 24.94 6.20
CA ASN A 150 -13.77 25.18 7.65
C ASN A 150 -13.24 26.58 8.04
N GLY A 151 -12.60 27.32 7.13
CA GLY A 151 -11.99 28.62 7.43
C GLY A 151 -10.77 28.51 8.36
N GLU A 152 -10.00 27.44 8.30
CA GLU A 152 -8.82 27.26 9.14
C GLU A 152 -7.78 28.34 8.83
N ALA A 153 -7.37 29.10 9.85
CA ALA A 153 -6.49 30.26 9.72
C ALA A 153 -5.09 29.95 9.16
N ILE A 154 -4.70 28.68 9.17
CA ILE A 154 -3.41 28.22 8.66
C ILE A 154 -3.38 28.13 7.13
N VAL A 155 -4.52 27.98 6.48
CA VAL A 155 -4.59 27.65 5.06
C VAL A 155 -3.99 28.74 4.15
N PRO A 156 -4.23 30.04 4.38
CA PRO A 156 -3.58 31.10 3.59
C PRO A 156 -2.05 31.18 3.77
N GLN A 157 -1.51 30.57 4.84
CA GLN A 157 -0.07 30.59 5.18
C GLN A 157 0.69 29.41 4.57
N ILE A 158 0.00 28.47 3.91
CA ILE A 158 0.63 27.30 3.30
C ILE A 158 1.54 27.76 2.18
N HIS A 159 2.82 27.44 2.31
CA HIS A 159 3.84 27.61 1.27
C HIS A 159 4.25 26.26 0.69
N HIS A 160 4.11 25.18 1.46
CA HIS A 160 4.49 23.84 1.06
C HIS A 160 3.51 22.83 1.65
N LEU A 161 2.84 22.06 0.80
CA LEU A 161 1.98 20.94 1.16
C LEU A 161 2.61 19.66 0.61
N THR A 162 2.83 18.65 1.45
CA THR A 162 3.51 17.42 1.05
C THR A 162 2.99 16.21 1.81
N THR A 163 3.55 15.04 1.50
CA THR A 163 3.38 13.78 2.23
C THR A 163 4.54 13.53 3.17
N LEU A 164 4.45 12.48 3.98
CA LEU A 164 5.54 12.11 4.89
C LEU A 164 6.82 11.76 4.13
N ALA A 165 6.73 10.95 3.06
CA ALA A 165 7.87 10.59 2.24
C ALA A 165 8.52 11.83 1.58
N GLY A 166 7.69 12.73 1.05
CA GLY A 166 8.14 13.99 0.46
C GLY A 166 8.82 14.92 1.48
N TYR A 167 8.29 15.02 2.68
CA TYR A 167 8.90 15.78 3.78
C TYR A 167 10.30 15.26 4.14
N VAL A 168 10.42 13.96 4.37
CA VAL A 168 11.70 13.35 4.73
C VAL A 168 12.72 13.54 3.59
N HIS A 169 12.30 13.28 2.35
CA HIS A 169 13.13 13.48 1.17
C HIS A 169 13.64 14.93 1.07
N TYR A 170 12.72 15.90 1.19
CA TYR A 170 13.08 17.33 1.16
C TYR A 170 14.11 17.70 2.22
N LYS A 171 13.95 17.20 3.45
CA LYS A 171 14.91 17.45 4.55
C LYS A 171 16.29 16.82 4.30
N LEU A 172 16.36 15.74 3.52
CA LEU A 172 17.62 15.04 3.22
C LEU A 172 18.39 15.65 2.04
N CYS A 173 17.70 16.23 1.05
CA CYS A 173 18.35 16.71 -0.17
C CYS A 173 17.98 18.15 -0.59
N GLY A 174 16.99 18.78 0.04
CA GLY A 174 16.53 20.12 -0.28
C GLY A 174 15.65 20.22 -1.52
N LYS A 175 15.35 19.11 -2.22
CA LYS A 175 14.50 19.12 -3.42
C LYS A 175 13.05 18.78 -3.07
N ASN A 176 12.12 19.69 -3.38
CA ASN A 176 10.70 19.50 -3.16
C ASN A 176 10.07 18.76 -4.34
N CYS A 177 10.00 17.44 -4.25
CA CYS A 177 9.42 16.57 -5.28
C CYS A 177 8.76 15.34 -4.68
N LEU A 178 7.89 14.70 -5.47
CA LEU A 178 7.32 13.38 -5.21
C LEU A 178 7.49 12.47 -6.42
N GLY A 179 7.60 11.19 -6.20
CA GLY A 179 7.36 10.19 -7.23
C GLY A 179 5.92 10.27 -7.70
N ILE A 180 5.69 10.02 -8.99
CA ILE A 180 4.39 10.18 -9.62
C ILE A 180 3.31 9.29 -8.99
N GLY A 181 3.69 8.09 -8.50
CA GLY A 181 2.79 7.21 -7.76
C GLY A 181 2.32 7.84 -6.44
N GLU A 182 3.23 8.42 -5.67
CA GLU A 182 2.90 9.14 -4.44
C GLU A 182 2.10 10.42 -4.71
N ALA A 183 2.51 11.19 -5.72
CA ALA A 183 1.81 12.42 -6.14
C ALA A 183 0.36 12.14 -6.54
N SER A 184 0.09 10.97 -7.17
CA SER A 184 -1.26 10.55 -7.56
C SER A 184 -2.21 10.37 -6.38
N GLY A 185 -1.70 10.20 -5.16
CA GLY A 185 -2.47 10.18 -3.93
C GLY A 185 -2.66 11.55 -3.27
N MET A 186 -2.03 12.60 -3.80
CA MET A 186 -2.27 13.98 -3.39
C MET A 186 -3.30 14.66 -4.27
N PHE A 187 -3.15 14.51 -5.58
CA PHE A 187 -3.97 15.14 -6.61
C PHE A 187 -3.99 14.27 -7.88
N PRO A 188 -5.06 14.34 -8.71
CA PRO A 188 -5.14 13.59 -9.97
C PRO A 188 -3.96 13.85 -10.91
N ILE A 189 -3.48 12.77 -11.54
CA ILE A 189 -2.38 12.78 -12.51
C ILE A 189 -2.93 12.68 -13.94
N ASP A 190 -2.37 13.47 -14.84
CA ASP A 190 -2.45 13.25 -16.28
C ASP A 190 -1.32 12.29 -16.68
N SER A 191 -1.66 11.04 -17.01
CA SER A 191 -0.69 10.00 -17.36
C SER A 191 0.02 10.25 -18.71
N ASP A 192 -0.52 11.09 -19.57
CA ASP A 192 0.13 11.48 -20.83
C ASP A 192 1.14 12.61 -20.61
N ALA A 193 0.79 13.56 -19.74
CA ALA A 193 1.68 14.67 -19.37
C ALA A 193 2.72 14.24 -18.31
N LEU A 194 2.50 13.14 -17.60
CA LEU A 194 3.30 12.66 -16.46
C LEU A 194 3.44 13.72 -15.35
N ASP A 195 2.37 14.43 -15.10
CA ASP A 195 2.29 15.51 -14.10
C ASP A 195 0.85 15.61 -13.57
N TYR A 196 0.61 16.47 -12.60
CA TYR A 196 -0.75 16.80 -12.15
C TYR A 196 -1.62 17.26 -13.31
N ASP A 197 -2.88 16.81 -13.35
CA ASP A 197 -3.85 17.23 -14.37
C ASP A 197 -4.09 18.73 -14.28
N GLN A 198 -3.59 19.48 -15.27
CA GLN A 198 -3.64 20.96 -15.29
C GLN A 198 -5.06 21.47 -15.33
N HIS A 199 -5.97 20.80 -16.06
CA HIS A 199 -7.36 21.23 -16.13
C HIS A 199 -8.06 21.09 -14.76
N MET A 200 -7.73 20.06 -14.01
CA MET A 200 -8.25 19.86 -12.66
C MET A 200 -7.61 20.84 -11.66
N LEU A 201 -6.31 21.13 -11.80
CA LEU A 201 -5.66 22.19 -11.01
C LEU A 201 -6.36 23.53 -11.19
N ASP A 202 -6.62 23.94 -12.44
CA ASP A 202 -7.28 25.21 -12.75
C ASP A 202 -8.68 25.32 -12.11
N LYS A 203 -9.43 24.22 -12.08
CA LYS A 203 -10.74 24.16 -11.40
C LYS A 203 -10.65 24.36 -9.89
N VAL A 204 -9.67 23.72 -9.26
CA VAL A 204 -9.47 23.86 -7.80
C VAL A 204 -8.88 25.22 -7.46
N ASP A 205 -8.00 25.78 -8.28
CA ASP A 205 -7.50 27.16 -8.12
C ASP A 205 -8.63 28.19 -8.24
N ALA A 206 -9.57 27.98 -9.17
CA ALA A 206 -10.77 28.80 -9.25
C ALA A 206 -11.64 28.69 -7.99
N LEU A 207 -11.77 27.48 -7.41
CA LEU A 207 -12.44 27.28 -6.13
C LEU A 207 -11.68 27.97 -5.00
N ALA A 208 -10.35 27.83 -4.90
CA ALA A 208 -9.51 28.46 -3.88
C ALA A 208 -9.61 30.00 -3.89
N LYS A 209 -9.71 30.61 -5.06
CA LYS A 209 -9.96 32.06 -5.21
C LYS A 209 -11.27 32.50 -4.56
N THR A 210 -12.32 31.67 -4.55
CA THR A 210 -13.59 32.01 -3.87
C THR A 210 -13.43 32.04 -2.34
N TYR A 211 -12.42 31.38 -1.81
CA TYR A 211 -12.01 31.40 -0.40
C TYR A 211 -10.88 32.40 -0.13
N HIS A 212 -10.53 33.26 -1.11
CA HIS A 212 -9.47 34.27 -1.00
C HIS A 212 -8.08 33.71 -0.69
N MET A 213 -7.76 32.50 -1.18
CA MET A 213 -6.42 31.94 -1.01
C MET A 213 -5.39 32.71 -1.84
N PRO A 214 -4.22 33.03 -1.27
CA PRO A 214 -3.19 33.84 -1.95
C PRO A 214 -2.31 33.04 -2.91
N TRP A 215 -2.34 31.72 -2.83
CA TRP A 215 -1.52 30.79 -3.59
C TRP A 215 -2.34 30.04 -4.66
N THR A 216 -1.64 29.43 -5.61
CA THR A 216 -2.16 28.38 -6.51
C THR A 216 -1.67 27.01 -6.06
N LEU A 217 -2.37 25.95 -6.49
CA LEU A 217 -1.93 24.58 -6.15
C LEU A 217 -0.53 24.30 -6.68
N ARG A 218 -0.19 24.78 -7.87
CA ARG A 218 1.13 24.58 -8.47
C ARG A 218 2.27 25.20 -7.63
N GLU A 219 2.00 26.26 -6.89
CA GLU A 219 2.98 26.90 -6.01
C GLU A 219 3.23 26.12 -4.72
N ILE A 220 2.21 25.44 -4.19
CA ILE A 220 2.29 24.77 -2.89
C ILE A 220 2.53 23.25 -2.97
N LEU A 221 2.23 22.62 -4.12
CA LEU A 221 2.45 21.18 -4.32
C LEU A 221 3.89 20.89 -4.74
N PRO A 222 4.45 19.72 -4.39
CA PRO A 222 5.74 19.26 -4.87
C PRO A 222 5.74 19.04 -6.38
N CYS A 223 6.89 19.14 -7.04
CA CYS A 223 7.01 18.72 -8.43
C CYS A 223 6.90 17.19 -8.56
N VAL A 224 6.36 16.72 -9.68
CA VAL A 224 6.17 15.30 -9.96
C VAL A 224 7.36 14.75 -10.73
N LEU A 225 7.84 13.56 -10.35
CA LEU A 225 8.94 12.87 -11.02
C LEU A 225 8.59 11.40 -11.23
N CYS A 226 8.94 10.86 -12.40
CA CYS A 226 8.86 9.42 -12.63
C CYS A 226 10.04 8.66 -12.02
N ALA A 227 9.86 7.38 -11.75
CA ALA A 227 10.95 6.51 -11.32
C ALA A 227 12.15 6.61 -12.25
N GLY A 228 13.34 6.71 -11.67
CA GLY A 228 14.60 6.87 -12.40
C GLY A 228 14.97 8.30 -12.77
N GLU A 229 14.10 9.29 -12.57
CA GLU A 229 14.43 10.72 -12.76
C GLU A 229 15.27 11.28 -11.62
N ASP A 230 15.85 12.45 -11.86
CA ASP A 230 16.74 13.09 -10.89
C ASP A 230 15.94 13.76 -9.76
N ALA A 231 15.99 13.16 -8.58
CA ALA A 231 15.38 13.70 -7.36
C ALA A 231 16.38 14.37 -6.41
N GLY A 232 17.59 14.67 -6.86
CA GLY A 232 18.61 15.36 -6.10
C GLY A 232 19.68 14.41 -5.53
N VAL A 233 20.45 14.97 -4.61
CA VAL A 233 21.60 14.31 -3.97
C VAL A 233 21.54 14.58 -2.47
N MET A 234 21.79 13.57 -1.65
CA MET A 234 21.82 13.73 -0.18
C MET A 234 22.89 14.74 0.22
N THR A 235 22.48 15.79 0.93
CA THR A 235 23.35 16.85 1.41
C THR A 235 24.15 16.43 2.64
N ALA A 236 25.13 17.25 3.04
CA ALA A 236 25.87 17.03 4.29
C ALA A 236 24.96 17.15 5.53
N GLU A 237 24.03 18.11 5.51
CA GLU A 237 23.02 18.29 6.55
C GLU A 237 22.06 17.10 6.58
N GLY A 238 21.64 16.59 5.41
CA GLY A 238 20.77 15.42 5.29
C GLY A 238 21.45 14.14 5.80
N ALA A 239 22.71 13.92 5.46
CA ALA A 239 23.48 12.79 5.96
C ALA A 239 23.59 12.81 7.49
N LYS A 240 23.91 13.98 8.06
CA LYS A 240 23.98 14.18 9.51
C LYS A 240 22.64 14.06 10.20
N LEU A 241 21.56 14.46 9.53
CA LEU A 241 20.19 14.33 10.04
C LEU A 241 19.77 12.86 10.11
N LEU A 242 20.12 12.05 9.11
CA LEU A 242 19.84 10.61 9.11
C LEU A 242 20.76 9.85 10.08
N ASP A 243 22.05 10.18 10.08
CA ASP A 243 23.08 9.57 10.93
C ASP A 243 23.76 10.62 11.82
N PRO A 244 23.22 10.86 13.03
CA PRO A 244 23.82 11.83 13.98
C PRO A 244 25.25 11.50 14.41
N THR A 245 25.72 10.26 14.21
CA THR A 245 27.14 9.89 14.49
C THR A 245 28.12 10.56 13.51
N GLY A 246 27.62 10.98 12.34
CA GLY A 246 28.43 11.58 11.28
C GLY A 246 29.26 10.56 10.50
N THR A 247 28.98 9.27 10.64
CA THR A 247 29.64 8.20 9.88
C THR A 247 29.23 8.21 8.41
N LEU A 248 27.93 8.37 8.14
CA LEU A 248 27.38 8.44 6.79
C LEU A 248 27.82 9.74 6.10
N GLN A 249 28.38 9.61 4.91
CA GLN A 249 28.82 10.74 4.09
C GLN A 249 27.75 11.18 3.10
N PRO A 250 27.70 12.46 2.70
CA PRO A 250 26.80 12.97 1.67
C PRO A 250 27.16 12.40 0.29
N GLY A 251 26.26 12.62 -0.68
CA GLY A 251 26.55 12.30 -2.08
C GLY A 251 25.72 11.15 -2.66
N ALA A 252 24.95 10.42 -1.84
CA ALA A 252 24.04 9.41 -2.36
C ALA A 252 23.01 10.04 -3.33
N LEU A 253 22.80 9.44 -4.50
CA LEU A 253 21.79 9.89 -5.44
C LEU A 253 20.41 9.57 -4.87
N MET A 254 19.54 10.58 -4.82
CA MET A 254 18.20 10.39 -4.30
C MET A 254 17.24 9.94 -5.41
N ALA A 255 16.48 8.89 -5.14
CA ALA A 255 15.35 8.51 -5.99
C ALA A 255 14.10 9.35 -5.65
N PRO A 256 13.16 9.57 -6.59
CA PRO A 256 11.88 10.19 -6.28
C PRO A 256 11.20 9.48 -5.11
N PRO A 257 10.78 10.21 -4.05
CA PRO A 257 10.14 9.59 -2.90
C PRO A 257 8.77 9.03 -3.30
N GLU A 258 8.49 7.78 -2.93
CA GLU A 258 7.33 7.05 -3.44
C GLU A 258 6.40 6.61 -2.30
N GLY A 259 5.15 6.31 -2.62
CA GLY A 259 4.20 5.73 -1.68
C GLY A 259 4.39 4.23 -1.50
N ASP A 260 3.88 3.71 -0.39
CA ASP A 260 3.90 2.28 -0.07
C ASP A 260 3.20 1.42 -1.15
N ALA A 261 2.18 1.95 -1.82
CA ALA A 261 1.53 1.28 -2.94
C ALA A 261 2.47 1.13 -4.15
N GLY A 262 3.16 2.20 -4.57
CA GLY A 262 4.09 2.18 -5.70
C GLY A 262 5.31 1.30 -5.43
N THR A 263 5.88 1.38 -4.22
CA THR A 263 7.00 0.49 -3.83
C THR A 263 6.57 -0.96 -3.71
N GLY A 264 5.35 -1.22 -3.24
CA GLY A 264 4.75 -2.56 -3.25
C GLY A 264 4.60 -3.13 -4.66
N MET A 265 4.25 -2.31 -5.65
CA MET A 265 4.20 -2.73 -7.06
C MET A 265 5.60 -3.06 -7.60
N ALA A 266 6.62 -2.28 -7.26
CA ALA A 266 8.01 -2.59 -7.63
C ALA A 266 8.49 -3.90 -6.97
N ALA A 267 8.25 -4.08 -5.68
CA ALA A 267 8.60 -5.27 -4.90
C ALA A 267 7.91 -6.56 -5.38
N THR A 268 6.79 -6.45 -6.06
CA THR A 268 6.03 -7.59 -6.60
C THR A 268 6.13 -7.74 -8.10
N ASN A 269 6.93 -6.92 -8.80
CA ASN A 269 7.00 -6.90 -10.27
C ASN A 269 5.62 -6.76 -10.93
N SER A 270 4.82 -5.83 -10.44
CA SER A 270 3.44 -5.62 -10.91
C SER A 270 3.20 -4.23 -11.50
N VAL A 271 4.22 -3.65 -12.14
CA VAL A 271 4.19 -2.30 -12.74
C VAL A 271 3.78 -2.30 -14.23
N ALA A 272 3.75 -3.47 -14.86
CA ALA A 272 3.37 -3.61 -16.26
C ALA A 272 1.85 -3.50 -16.45
N VAL A 273 1.44 -2.95 -17.60
CA VAL A 273 0.01 -2.94 -18.00
C VAL A 273 -0.58 -4.35 -17.95
N ARG A 274 -1.83 -4.49 -17.51
CA ARG A 274 -2.58 -5.73 -17.34
C ARG A 274 -2.05 -6.66 -16.24
N THR A 275 -1.12 -6.15 -15.43
CA THR A 275 -0.69 -6.82 -14.19
C THR A 275 -1.12 -6.02 -12.97
N GLY A 276 -0.95 -6.60 -11.83
CA GLY A 276 -1.24 -5.93 -10.56
C GLY A 276 -0.80 -6.76 -9.37
N ASN A 277 -1.09 -6.26 -8.19
CA ASN A 277 -0.84 -6.99 -6.95
C ASN A 277 -2.08 -7.01 -6.05
N VAL A 278 -2.10 -7.97 -5.15
CA VAL A 278 -3.08 -8.08 -4.07
C VAL A 278 -2.33 -8.19 -2.76
N SER A 279 -2.51 -7.20 -1.91
CA SER A 279 -2.05 -7.25 -0.52
C SER A 279 -3.18 -7.78 0.35
N ALA A 280 -2.94 -8.84 1.11
CA ALA A 280 -3.95 -9.49 1.94
C ALA A 280 -3.44 -9.75 3.37
N GLY A 281 -3.79 -8.82 4.26
CA GLY A 281 -3.51 -8.83 5.69
C GLY A 281 -4.78 -8.60 6.50
N THR A 282 -4.75 -7.72 7.49
CA THR A 282 -5.92 -7.29 8.26
C THR A 282 -6.98 -6.67 7.34
N SER A 283 -6.56 -5.79 6.44
CA SER A 283 -7.29 -5.29 5.28
C SER A 283 -6.76 -5.94 4.01
N THR A 284 -7.44 -5.70 2.88
CA THR A 284 -6.96 -6.12 1.56
C THR A 284 -7.15 -5.03 0.53
N PHE A 285 -6.23 -4.97 -0.42
CA PHE A 285 -6.42 -4.15 -1.62
C PHE A 285 -5.84 -4.85 -2.84
N ALA A 286 -6.41 -4.53 -3.99
CA ALA A 286 -5.86 -4.92 -5.29
C ALA A 286 -5.53 -3.66 -6.09
N MET A 287 -4.38 -3.67 -6.74
CA MET A 287 -3.98 -2.65 -7.70
C MET A 287 -3.84 -3.29 -9.07
N VAL A 288 -4.45 -2.70 -10.08
CA VAL A 288 -4.42 -3.20 -11.46
C VAL A 288 -3.99 -2.08 -12.39
N VAL A 289 -2.92 -2.29 -13.14
CA VAL A 289 -2.42 -1.33 -14.14
C VAL A 289 -3.27 -1.41 -15.39
N LEU A 290 -3.91 -0.30 -15.72
CA LEU A 290 -4.90 -0.22 -16.79
C LEU A 290 -4.26 0.06 -18.15
N GLU A 291 -4.87 -0.46 -19.22
CA GLU A 291 -4.53 -0.11 -20.61
C GLU A 291 -5.15 1.23 -21.03
N LYS A 292 -6.28 1.58 -20.43
CA LYS A 292 -7.05 2.80 -20.72
C LYS A 292 -7.81 3.25 -19.48
N PRO A 293 -8.20 4.52 -19.38
CA PRO A 293 -9.05 5.02 -18.31
C PRO A 293 -10.38 4.26 -18.22
N LEU A 294 -10.99 4.24 -17.03
CA LEU A 294 -12.36 3.74 -16.83
C LEU A 294 -13.37 4.66 -17.52
N SER A 295 -14.51 4.09 -17.92
CA SER A 295 -15.54 4.83 -18.70
C SER A 295 -16.27 5.90 -17.89
N ARG A 296 -16.25 5.81 -16.55
CA ARG A 296 -16.89 6.75 -15.63
C ARG A 296 -16.21 6.72 -14.26
N VAL A 297 -16.61 7.64 -13.41
CA VAL A 297 -16.21 7.67 -12.00
C VAL A 297 -16.90 6.55 -11.22
N TYR A 298 -16.14 5.82 -10.44
CA TYR A 298 -16.61 4.81 -9.50
C TYR A 298 -16.10 5.20 -8.10
N PRO A 299 -17.00 5.46 -7.13
CA PRO A 299 -16.59 5.79 -5.76
C PRO A 299 -15.82 4.67 -5.05
N GLU A 300 -16.01 3.42 -5.52
CA GLU A 300 -15.36 2.22 -4.99
C GLU A 300 -13.93 2.01 -5.52
N ILE A 301 -13.53 2.78 -6.54
CA ILE A 301 -12.22 2.65 -7.20
C ILE A 301 -11.42 3.93 -7.01
N ASP A 302 -10.25 3.80 -6.42
CA ASP A 302 -9.28 4.90 -6.38
C ASP A 302 -8.36 4.81 -7.59
N MET A 303 -8.24 5.92 -8.31
CA MET A 303 -7.35 6.01 -9.46
C MET A 303 -6.02 6.63 -9.02
N VAL A 304 -4.98 5.83 -9.05
CA VAL A 304 -3.59 6.22 -8.75
C VAL A 304 -2.70 5.87 -9.95
N THR A 305 -1.39 5.96 -9.82
CA THR A 305 -0.47 5.58 -10.89
C THR A 305 0.62 4.63 -10.40
N THR A 306 1.25 3.93 -11.34
CA THR A 306 2.53 3.26 -11.09
C THR A 306 3.63 4.29 -10.85
N PRO A 307 4.83 3.90 -10.35
CA PRO A 307 5.99 4.78 -10.26
C PRO A 307 6.47 5.37 -11.61
N THR A 308 5.93 4.90 -12.73
CA THR A 308 6.18 5.42 -14.08
C THR A 308 4.99 6.15 -14.70
N GLY A 309 3.94 6.43 -13.92
CA GLY A 309 2.80 7.25 -14.34
C GLY A 309 1.68 6.49 -15.06
N LYS A 310 1.73 5.16 -15.16
CA LYS A 310 0.63 4.39 -15.78
C LYS A 310 -0.60 4.37 -14.88
N PRO A 311 -1.81 4.61 -15.44
CA PRO A 311 -3.04 4.64 -14.64
C PRO A 311 -3.29 3.27 -13.98
N THR A 312 -3.61 3.30 -12.71
CA THR A 312 -3.78 2.12 -11.88
C THR A 312 -5.07 2.23 -11.09
N ALA A 313 -5.95 1.25 -11.23
CA ALA A 313 -7.15 1.14 -10.42
C ALA A 313 -6.84 0.43 -9.11
N MET A 314 -7.19 1.03 -7.98
CA MET A 314 -7.08 0.42 -6.66
C MET A 314 -8.46 0.16 -6.07
N VAL A 315 -8.72 -1.09 -5.72
CA VAL A 315 -9.86 -1.51 -4.90
C VAL A 315 -9.34 -1.76 -3.49
N HIS A 316 -9.83 -1.02 -2.51
CA HIS A 316 -9.44 -1.16 -1.11
C HIS A 316 -10.62 -1.65 -0.27
N CYS A 317 -10.39 -2.66 0.57
CA CYS A 317 -11.35 -3.23 1.50
C CYS A 317 -10.77 -3.23 2.92
N ASN A 318 -11.57 -2.76 3.87
CA ASN A 318 -11.16 -2.62 5.27
C ASN A 318 -11.05 -3.98 5.99
N ASN A 319 -11.72 -5.00 5.49
CA ASN A 319 -11.87 -6.30 6.16
C ASN A 319 -11.26 -7.42 5.31
N CYS A 320 -10.43 -8.27 5.93
CA CYS A 320 -9.84 -9.44 5.28
C CYS A 320 -9.58 -10.57 6.30
N THR A 321 -8.36 -10.70 6.84
CA THR A 321 -7.99 -11.86 7.68
C THR A 321 -8.36 -11.74 9.15
N SER A 322 -8.88 -10.62 9.62
CA SER A 322 -9.22 -10.41 11.04
C SER A 322 -10.21 -11.46 11.55
N ASP A 323 -11.21 -11.82 10.75
CA ASP A 323 -12.20 -12.82 11.12
C ASP A 323 -11.62 -14.25 11.11
N ILE A 324 -10.75 -14.56 10.14
CA ILE A 324 -9.99 -15.83 10.14
C ILE A 324 -9.18 -15.95 11.42
N ASN A 325 -8.54 -14.86 11.88
CA ASN A 325 -7.76 -14.85 13.12
C ASN A 325 -8.64 -15.08 14.36
N ALA A 326 -9.83 -14.48 14.40
CA ALA A 326 -10.79 -14.69 15.50
C ALA A 326 -11.24 -16.16 15.59
N TRP A 327 -11.62 -16.74 14.45
CA TRP A 327 -12.01 -18.16 14.39
C TRP A 327 -10.83 -19.09 14.70
N ALA A 328 -9.63 -18.80 14.21
CA ALA A 328 -8.43 -19.58 14.54
C ALA A 328 -8.14 -19.53 16.05
N GLY A 329 -8.30 -18.37 16.68
CA GLY A 329 -8.19 -18.21 18.14
C GLY A 329 -9.23 -19.03 18.91
N MET A 330 -10.48 -19.05 18.45
CA MET A 330 -11.54 -19.86 19.03
C MET A 330 -11.25 -21.37 18.91
N LEU A 331 -10.80 -21.82 17.73
CA LEU A 331 -10.40 -23.21 17.51
C LEU A 331 -9.20 -23.60 18.38
N LYS A 332 -8.23 -22.69 18.56
CA LYS A 332 -7.10 -22.90 19.49
C LYS A 332 -7.61 -23.06 20.91
N GLY A 333 -8.51 -22.20 21.37
CA GLY A 333 -9.12 -22.29 22.69
C GLY A 333 -9.88 -23.60 22.91
N PHE A 334 -10.59 -24.09 21.88
CA PHE A 334 -11.24 -25.40 21.93
C PHE A 334 -10.21 -26.55 22.06
N ALA A 335 -9.16 -26.53 21.26
CA ALA A 335 -8.10 -27.55 21.30
C ALA A 335 -7.41 -27.58 22.68
N ASP A 336 -7.12 -26.42 23.26
CA ASP A 336 -6.54 -26.29 24.60
C ASP A 336 -7.48 -26.85 25.67
N ALA A 337 -8.76 -26.53 25.61
CA ALA A 337 -9.76 -27.05 26.55
C ALA A 337 -9.94 -28.57 26.41
N ALA A 338 -9.77 -29.10 25.20
CA ALA A 338 -9.81 -30.56 24.95
C ALA A 338 -8.48 -31.29 25.25
N GLY A 339 -7.43 -30.57 25.65
CA GLY A 339 -6.12 -31.11 25.92
C GLY A 339 -5.36 -31.59 24.67
N VAL A 340 -5.70 -31.06 23.50
CA VAL A 340 -5.06 -31.40 22.21
C VAL A 340 -3.96 -30.37 21.89
N PRO A 341 -2.68 -30.77 21.90
CA PRO A 341 -1.58 -29.84 21.63
C PRO A 341 -1.50 -29.52 20.13
N VAL A 342 -1.91 -28.32 19.74
CA VAL A 342 -1.75 -27.77 18.37
C VAL A 342 -1.21 -26.36 18.45
N SER A 343 -0.37 -25.98 17.52
CA SER A 343 0.08 -24.58 17.38
C SER A 343 -0.93 -23.74 16.59
N MET A 344 -0.85 -22.41 16.72
CA MET A 344 -1.62 -21.51 15.85
C MET A 344 -1.30 -21.75 14.37
N GLY A 345 -0.04 -22.07 14.04
CA GLY A 345 0.38 -22.39 12.67
C GLY A 345 -0.32 -23.64 12.12
N ASP A 346 -0.49 -24.68 12.95
CA ASP A 346 -1.23 -25.90 12.57
C ASP A 346 -2.71 -25.59 12.31
N ILE A 347 -3.31 -24.73 13.12
CA ILE A 347 -4.71 -24.32 12.96
C ILE A 347 -4.90 -23.55 11.65
N TYR A 348 -4.04 -22.57 11.32
CA TYR A 348 -4.10 -21.88 10.04
C TYR A 348 -3.90 -22.84 8.87
N THR A 349 -2.92 -23.74 8.96
CA THR A 349 -2.68 -24.76 7.94
C THR A 349 -3.90 -25.66 7.76
N ALA A 350 -4.52 -26.12 8.84
CA ALA A 350 -5.73 -26.95 8.79
C ALA A 350 -6.92 -26.20 8.16
N LEU A 351 -7.16 -24.94 8.55
CA LEU A 351 -8.22 -24.11 7.97
C LEU A 351 -8.03 -23.93 6.45
N PHE A 352 -6.87 -23.45 6.04
CA PHE A 352 -6.63 -23.16 4.62
C PHE A 352 -6.59 -24.43 3.77
N THR A 353 -5.97 -25.51 4.25
CA THR A 353 -5.91 -26.78 3.52
C THR A 353 -7.30 -27.43 3.42
N SER A 354 -8.09 -27.43 4.52
CA SER A 354 -9.44 -27.98 4.50
C SER A 354 -10.39 -27.20 3.56
N ALA A 355 -10.18 -25.88 3.42
CA ALA A 355 -10.96 -25.06 2.51
C ALA A 355 -10.92 -25.56 1.03
N LEU A 356 -9.82 -26.20 0.62
CA LEU A 356 -9.70 -26.77 -0.73
C LEU A 356 -10.63 -27.97 -0.96
N SER A 357 -10.97 -28.73 0.07
CA SER A 357 -11.84 -29.91 0.02
C SER A 357 -13.32 -29.61 0.25
N GLY A 358 -13.66 -28.36 0.62
CA GLY A 358 -15.05 -27.93 0.76
C GLY A 358 -15.79 -27.85 -0.58
N ASP A 359 -17.12 -27.91 -0.51
CA ASP A 359 -17.99 -27.66 -1.69
C ASP A 359 -17.62 -26.30 -2.28
N LYS A 360 -17.60 -26.21 -3.62
CA LYS A 360 -17.10 -25.03 -4.34
C LYS A 360 -17.83 -23.73 -3.96
N ASP A 361 -19.08 -23.83 -3.58
CA ASP A 361 -19.95 -22.76 -3.10
C ASP A 361 -20.05 -22.66 -1.56
N CYS A 362 -19.13 -23.31 -0.82
CA CYS A 362 -19.11 -23.41 0.64
C CYS A 362 -20.33 -24.17 1.24
N GLY A 363 -21.04 -24.98 0.44
CA GLY A 363 -22.18 -25.78 0.90
C GLY A 363 -23.33 -24.99 1.52
N GLY A 364 -23.52 -23.73 1.11
CA GLY A 364 -24.54 -22.84 1.66
C GLY A 364 -24.17 -22.11 2.95
N VAL A 365 -22.94 -22.25 3.44
CA VAL A 365 -22.41 -21.47 4.57
C VAL A 365 -21.84 -20.15 4.06
N VAL A 366 -22.25 -19.03 4.65
CA VAL A 366 -21.79 -17.68 4.30
C VAL A 366 -21.14 -17.03 5.51
N ASN A 367 -19.92 -16.56 5.34
CA ASN A 367 -19.19 -15.76 6.33
C ASN A 367 -19.14 -14.30 5.90
N LEU A 368 -19.61 -13.40 6.74
CA LEU A 368 -19.52 -11.95 6.61
C LEU A 368 -18.44 -11.45 7.58
N PRO A 369 -17.18 -11.27 7.13
CA PRO A 369 -16.05 -10.95 8.01
C PRO A 369 -15.94 -9.46 8.32
N LEU A 370 -17.06 -8.77 8.53
CA LEU A 370 -17.15 -7.32 8.56
C LEU A 370 -16.99 -6.79 10.00
N PHE A 371 -15.75 -6.53 10.41
CA PHE A 371 -15.41 -5.93 11.71
C PHE A 371 -15.56 -4.41 11.73
N SER A 372 -15.50 -3.78 10.56
CA SER A 372 -15.62 -2.34 10.38
C SER A 372 -16.45 -2.02 9.15
N GLY A 373 -16.73 -0.75 8.91
CA GLY A 373 -17.37 -0.31 7.68
C GLY A 373 -16.63 -0.82 6.45
N GLU A 374 -17.41 -1.10 5.39
CA GLU A 374 -16.88 -1.60 4.12
C GLU A 374 -17.51 -0.82 2.96
N PRO A 375 -16.83 0.25 2.49
CA PRO A 375 -17.38 1.13 1.45
C PRO A 375 -17.79 0.41 0.17
N VAL A 376 -17.04 -0.62 -0.23
CA VAL A 376 -17.31 -1.41 -1.44
C VAL A 376 -18.69 -2.07 -1.43
N VAL A 377 -19.22 -2.38 -0.24
CA VAL A 377 -20.58 -2.94 -0.07
C VAL A 377 -21.56 -1.95 0.58
N GLY A 378 -21.17 -0.66 0.71
CA GLY A 378 -22.04 0.42 1.19
C GLY A 378 -22.39 0.31 2.68
N LEU A 379 -21.43 -0.05 3.52
CA LEU A 379 -21.59 -0.18 4.97
C LEU A 379 -20.62 0.74 5.71
N ASP A 380 -21.14 1.52 6.67
CA ASP A 380 -20.37 2.43 7.52
C ASP A 380 -19.84 1.77 8.80
N ALA A 381 -20.38 0.61 9.17
CA ALA A 381 -19.98 -0.21 10.32
C ALA A 381 -20.09 -1.69 9.94
N GLY A 382 -19.65 -2.57 10.84
CA GLY A 382 -19.73 -4.02 10.62
C GLY A 382 -20.12 -4.79 11.89
N ARG A 383 -20.68 -5.99 11.69
CA ARG A 383 -20.99 -7.00 12.73
C ARG A 383 -20.63 -8.36 12.18
N PRO A 384 -19.44 -8.91 12.49
CA PRO A 384 -19.01 -10.20 11.92
C PRO A 384 -20.03 -11.30 12.20
N MET A 385 -20.47 -12.01 11.16
CA MET A 385 -21.46 -13.06 11.34
C MET A 385 -21.26 -14.23 10.38
N LEU A 386 -21.69 -15.42 10.86
CA LEU A 386 -21.79 -16.63 10.05
C LEU A 386 -23.27 -16.95 9.83
N VAL A 387 -23.69 -16.96 8.57
CA VAL A 387 -25.11 -17.17 8.19
C VAL A 387 -25.20 -18.47 7.38
N ARG A 388 -26.27 -19.23 7.59
CA ARG A 388 -26.57 -20.44 6.82
C ARG A 388 -28.05 -20.72 6.79
N THR A 389 -28.50 -21.37 5.70
CA THR A 389 -29.85 -21.91 5.60
C THR A 389 -29.97 -23.25 6.35
N PRO A 390 -31.19 -23.69 6.72
CA PRO A 390 -31.35 -24.99 7.42
C PRO A 390 -30.82 -26.21 6.68
N ASP A 391 -30.77 -26.16 5.35
CA ASP A 391 -30.26 -27.20 4.44
C ASP A 391 -28.76 -27.08 4.13
N ALA A 392 -28.08 -26.06 4.65
CA ALA A 392 -26.66 -25.88 4.43
C ALA A 392 -25.85 -27.04 5.01
N LYS A 393 -24.83 -27.47 4.27
CA LYS A 393 -23.92 -28.54 4.68
C LYS A 393 -22.83 -27.97 5.62
N LEU A 394 -23.13 -27.87 6.90
CA LEU A 394 -22.17 -27.39 7.90
C LEU A 394 -21.15 -28.49 8.22
N THR A 395 -20.08 -28.52 7.44
CA THR A 395 -18.89 -29.37 7.66
C THR A 395 -17.67 -28.49 7.92
N PHE A 396 -16.62 -29.03 8.53
CA PHE A 396 -15.40 -28.24 8.75
C PHE A 396 -14.78 -27.74 7.44
N PRO A 397 -14.68 -28.53 6.34
CA PRO A 397 -14.21 -28.00 5.06
C PRO A 397 -15.06 -26.85 4.50
N ASN A 398 -16.39 -26.94 4.57
CA ASN A 398 -17.27 -25.88 4.09
C ASN A 398 -17.19 -24.62 4.95
N PHE A 399 -17.11 -24.78 6.26
CA PHE A 399 -16.85 -23.69 7.20
C PHE A 399 -15.51 -23.02 6.88
N ALA A 400 -14.42 -23.80 6.80
CA ALA A 400 -13.10 -23.27 6.49
C ALA A 400 -13.06 -22.54 5.13
N ARG A 401 -13.69 -23.13 4.10
CA ARG A 401 -13.79 -22.48 2.80
C ARG A 401 -14.59 -21.19 2.87
N SER A 402 -15.66 -21.12 3.66
CA SER A 402 -16.46 -19.89 3.81
C SER A 402 -15.67 -18.76 4.49
N LEU A 403 -14.76 -19.08 5.42
CA LEU A 403 -13.87 -18.08 6.02
C LEU A 403 -12.87 -17.52 5.00
N VAL A 404 -12.20 -18.41 4.25
CA VAL A 404 -11.18 -18.01 3.27
C VAL A 404 -11.83 -17.28 2.08
N ALA A 405 -12.98 -17.71 1.61
CA ALA A 405 -13.75 -17.03 0.55
C ALA A 405 -14.30 -15.69 1.03
N GLY A 406 -14.91 -15.65 2.23
CA GLY A 406 -15.48 -14.45 2.81
C GLY A 406 -14.48 -13.31 2.94
N ALA A 407 -13.23 -13.64 3.34
CA ALA A 407 -12.14 -12.66 3.44
C ALA A 407 -11.84 -11.93 2.12
N MET A 408 -12.15 -12.52 0.96
CA MET A 408 -11.88 -11.94 -0.35
C MET A 408 -13.15 -11.46 -1.09
N THR A 409 -14.34 -11.63 -0.50
CA THR A 409 -15.59 -11.35 -1.21
C THR A 409 -15.83 -9.87 -1.44
N SER A 410 -15.52 -9.00 -0.48
CA SER A 410 -15.58 -7.54 -0.69
C SER A 410 -14.64 -7.11 -1.80
N LEU A 411 -13.41 -7.63 -1.81
CA LEU A 411 -12.45 -7.37 -2.89
C LEU A 411 -12.99 -7.83 -4.25
N LYS A 412 -13.55 -9.05 -4.32
CA LYS A 412 -14.19 -9.54 -5.55
C LYS A 412 -15.28 -8.58 -6.05
N ILE A 413 -16.15 -8.11 -5.16
CA ILE A 413 -17.24 -7.19 -5.52
C ILE A 413 -16.70 -5.90 -6.15
N GLY A 414 -15.64 -5.31 -5.58
CA GLY A 414 -14.97 -4.16 -6.15
C GLY A 414 -14.29 -4.48 -7.48
N MET A 415 -13.63 -5.61 -7.59
CA MET A 415 -12.97 -6.04 -8.83
C MET A 415 -13.96 -6.40 -9.94
N ASP A 416 -15.19 -6.81 -9.62
CA ASP A 416 -16.26 -7.04 -10.62
C ASP A 416 -16.62 -5.74 -11.37
N ILE A 417 -16.32 -4.55 -10.80
CA ILE A 417 -16.44 -3.26 -11.49
C ILE A 417 -15.44 -3.22 -12.66
N LEU A 418 -14.18 -3.59 -12.42
CA LEU A 418 -13.15 -3.64 -13.47
C LEU A 418 -13.49 -4.66 -14.55
N ALA A 419 -14.07 -5.80 -14.16
CA ALA A 419 -14.54 -6.79 -15.12
C ALA A 419 -15.66 -6.25 -16.03
N LYS A 420 -16.60 -5.46 -15.48
CA LYS A 420 -17.66 -4.78 -16.28
C LYS A 420 -17.09 -3.71 -17.21
N GLU A 421 -16.01 -3.08 -16.84
CA GLU A 421 -15.22 -2.14 -17.68
C GLU A 421 -14.34 -2.85 -18.72
N HIS A 422 -14.41 -4.19 -18.78
CA HIS A 422 -13.61 -5.04 -19.68
C HIS A 422 -12.09 -4.88 -19.47
N VAL A 423 -11.67 -4.56 -18.25
CA VAL A 423 -10.24 -4.50 -17.89
C VAL A 423 -9.66 -5.91 -18.00
N GLN A 424 -8.59 -6.04 -18.79
CA GLN A 424 -7.88 -7.31 -18.94
C GLN A 424 -6.82 -7.44 -17.85
N ILE A 425 -6.73 -8.61 -17.24
CA ILE A 425 -5.75 -8.92 -16.19
C ILE A 425 -5.03 -10.21 -16.57
N ASP A 426 -3.74 -10.09 -16.89
CA ASP A 426 -2.92 -11.26 -17.27
C ASP A 426 -2.41 -12.00 -16.03
N LYS A 427 -2.09 -11.26 -14.95
CA LYS A 427 -1.54 -11.82 -13.72
C LYS A 427 -1.68 -10.86 -12.56
N LEU A 428 -1.98 -11.38 -11.37
CA LEU A 428 -1.91 -10.65 -10.09
C LEU A 428 -0.88 -11.30 -9.17
N LEU A 429 -0.09 -10.49 -8.49
CA LEU A 429 0.92 -10.92 -7.52
C LEU A 429 0.33 -10.81 -6.10
N GLY A 430 0.14 -11.96 -5.43
CA GLY A 430 -0.39 -12.02 -4.07
C GLY A 430 0.73 -11.93 -3.03
N HIS A 431 0.52 -11.14 -1.98
CA HIS A 431 1.39 -11.10 -0.80
C HIS A 431 0.59 -10.84 0.48
N GLY A 432 1.22 -11.10 1.63
CA GLY A 432 0.60 -10.95 2.95
C GLY A 432 0.21 -12.28 3.59
N GLY A 433 -0.38 -12.20 4.79
CA GLY A 433 -0.66 -13.35 5.65
C GLY A 433 -1.60 -14.40 5.06
N TYR A 434 -2.53 -13.97 4.22
CA TYR A 434 -3.49 -14.83 3.52
C TYR A 434 -2.83 -15.87 2.60
N PHE A 435 -1.63 -15.58 2.09
CA PHE A 435 -0.90 -16.46 1.17
C PHE A 435 0.16 -17.34 1.83
N LYS A 436 0.30 -17.29 3.16
CA LYS A 436 1.31 -18.09 3.87
C LYS A 436 1.11 -19.60 3.75
N THR A 437 -0.15 -20.06 3.68
CA THR A 437 -0.43 -21.46 3.38
C THR A 437 -0.47 -21.64 1.86
N PRO A 438 0.44 -22.45 1.29
CA PRO A 438 0.50 -22.63 -0.17
C PRO A 438 -0.82 -23.13 -0.76
N VAL A 439 -1.09 -22.76 -2.01
CA VAL A 439 -2.19 -23.19 -2.87
C VAL A 439 -3.57 -22.62 -2.49
N ALA A 440 -4.00 -22.73 -1.21
CA ALA A 440 -5.39 -22.49 -0.85
C ALA A 440 -5.84 -21.03 -1.10
N GLY A 441 -5.11 -20.05 -0.55
CA GLY A 441 -5.40 -18.62 -0.78
C GLY A 441 -5.34 -18.25 -2.27
N GLN A 442 -4.34 -18.76 -2.99
CA GLN A 442 -4.19 -18.51 -4.42
C GLN A 442 -5.37 -19.08 -5.24
N THR A 443 -5.79 -20.32 -4.94
CA THR A 443 -6.91 -20.97 -5.67
C THR A 443 -8.22 -20.21 -5.46
N ILE A 444 -8.54 -19.88 -4.20
CA ILE A 444 -9.79 -19.20 -3.87
C ILE A 444 -9.80 -17.76 -4.43
N LEU A 445 -8.69 -17.03 -4.32
CA LEU A 445 -8.60 -15.70 -4.89
C LEU A 445 -8.62 -15.75 -6.44
N SER A 446 -7.93 -16.71 -7.06
CA SER A 446 -7.96 -16.90 -8.52
C SER A 446 -9.38 -17.18 -9.01
N ALA A 447 -10.15 -18.00 -8.28
CA ALA A 447 -11.55 -18.25 -8.59
C ALA A 447 -12.42 -17.00 -8.42
N ALA A 448 -12.18 -16.23 -7.35
CA ALA A 448 -12.93 -15.00 -7.09
C ALA A 448 -12.70 -13.94 -8.18
N LEU A 449 -11.45 -13.72 -8.58
CA LEU A 449 -11.06 -12.66 -9.51
C LEU A 449 -10.98 -13.12 -10.98
N LYS A 450 -11.14 -14.40 -11.24
CA LYS A 450 -11.03 -15.03 -12.57
C LYS A 450 -9.72 -14.67 -13.29
N ALA A 451 -8.64 -14.58 -12.52
CA ALA A 451 -7.30 -14.20 -12.98
C ALA A 451 -6.23 -15.13 -12.38
N PRO A 452 -5.09 -15.34 -13.05
CA PRO A 452 -3.97 -16.05 -12.46
C PRO A 452 -3.41 -15.30 -11.24
N ILE A 453 -3.20 -16.01 -10.14
CA ILE A 453 -2.58 -15.47 -8.92
C ILE A 453 -1.20 -16.08 -8.75
N SER A 454 -0.17 -15.24 -8.71
CA SER A 454 1.20 -15.64 -8.45
C SER A 454 1.63 -15.21 -7.05
N VAL A 455 2.37 -16.06 -6.36
CA VAL A 455 3.04 -15.74 -5.09
C VAL A 455 4.53 -16.03 -5.27
N MET A 456 5.35 -15.01 -5.04
CA MET A 456 6.80 -15.09 -5.19
C MET A 456 7.46 -15.38 -3.84
N GLU A 457 8.62 -16.04 -3.84
CA GLU A 457 9.40 -16.28 -2.60
C GLU A 457 9.83 -14.97 -1.93
N THR A 458 10.03 -13.91 -2.73
CA THR A 458 10.40 -12.56 -2.28
C THR A 458 9.21 -11.72 -1.79
N ALA A 459 8.00 -12.25 -1.79
CA ALA A 459 6.78 -11.50 -1.41
C ALA A 459 6.79 -10.98 0.05
N GLY A 460 7.72 -11.41 0.89
CA GLY A 460 7.89 -10.97 2.28
C GLY A 460 8.79 -9.74 2.48
N GLU A 461 9.55 -9.32 1.46
CA GLU A 461 10.55 -8.24 1.60
C GLU A 461 9.92 -6.84 1.73
N GLY A 462 8.77 -6.62 1.12
CA GLY A 462 7.91 -5.45 1.32
C GLY A 462 8.39 -4.15 0.71
N GLY A 463 7.79 -3.05 1.15
CA GLY A 463 7.97 -1.71 0.60
C GLY A 463 9.39 -1.14 0.68
N PRO A 464 10.17 -1.29 1.77
CA PRO A 464 11.53 -0.76 1.82
C PRO A 464 12.45 -1.41 0.77
N TRP A 465 12.27 -2.70 0.48
CA TRP A 465 12.97 -3.35 -0.62
C TRP A 465 12.51 -2.80 -1.97
N GLY A 466 11.21 -2.62 -2.18
CA GLY A 466 10.68 -1.98 -3.39
C GLY A 466 11.25 -0.57 -3.60
N MET A 467 11.41 0.21 -2.52
CA MET A 467 12.05 1.53 -2.59
C MET A 467 13.53 1.43 -2.93
N ALA A 468 14.26 0.46 -2.38
CA ALA A 468 15.64 0.19 -2.73
C ALA A 468 15.77 -0.22 -4.22
N LEU A 469 14.82 -0.99 -4.76
CA LEU A 469 14.79 -1.33 -6.20
C LEU A 469 14.58 -0.10 -7.08
N LEU A 470 13.68 0.82 -6.71
CA LEU A 470 13.50 2.09 -7.43
C LEU A 470 14.76 2.97 -7.37
N ALA A 471 15.43 3.00 -6.23
CA ALA A 471 16.70 3.70 -6.08
C ALA A 471 17.83 3.03 -6.90
N ALA A 472 17.88 1.70 -6.95
CA ALA A 472 18.83 0.96 -7.79
C ALA A 472 18.55 1.20 -9.29
N TYR A 473 17.29 1.24 -9.70
CA TYR A 473 16.90 1.61 -11.06
C TYR A 473 17.42 3.02 -11.42
N ARG A 474 17.31 4.00 -10.51
CA ARG A 474 17.82 5.35 -10.73
C ARG A 474 19.33 5.38 -11.08
N VAL A 475 20.12 4.51 -10.48
CA VAL A 475 21.59 4.46 -10.66
C VAL A 475 22.03 3.56 -11.80
N ASN A 476 21.37 2.39 -11.95
CA ASN A 476 21.88 1.29 -12.74
C ASN A 476 21.18 1.10 -14.09
N ARG A 477 20.07 1.84 -14.35
CA ARG A 477 19.35 1.70 -15.62
C ARG A 477 20.19 2.14 -16.81
N GLN A 478 20.01 1.48 -17.93
CA GLN A 478 20.52 1.94 -19.23
C GLN A 478 19.64 3.07 -19.78
N ALA A 479 20.12 3.80 -20.79
CA ALA A 479 19.46 5.01 -21.30
C ALA A 479 17.99 4.80 -21.70
N ASP A 480 17.67 3.69 -22.35
CA ASP A 480 16.32 3.39 -22.85
C ASP A 480 15.65 2.23 -22.07
N GLU A 481 16.22 1.82 -20.94
CA GLU A 481 15.67 0.72 -20.15
C GLU A 481 14.48 1.20 -19.31
N THR A 482 13.31 0.61 -19.54
CA THR A 482 12.13 0.88 -18.74
C THR A 482 12.23 0.23 -17.35
N LEU A 483 11.44 0.72 -16.39
CA LEU A 483 11.36 0.08 -15.06
C LEU A 483 10.90 -1.39 -15.18
N GLU A 484 9.98 -1.68 -16.08
CA GLU A 484 9.49 -3.04 -16.33
C GLU A 484 10.60 -3.95 -16.82
N ASP A 485 11.38 -3.50 -17.81
CA ASP A 485 12.51 -4.27 -18.34
C ASP A 485 13.58 -4.49 -17.29
N TYR A 486 13.91 -3.46 -16.51
CA TYR A 486 14.87 -3.54 -15.41
C TYR A 486 14.43 -4.57 -14.36
N LEU A 487 13.19 -4.48 -13.90
CA LEU A 487 12.66 -5.44 -12.91
C LEU A 487 12.64 -6.86 -13.49
N ASN A 488 12.12 -7.06 -14.69
CA ASN A 488 12.03 -8.38 -15.31
C ASN A 488 13.41 -9.00 -15.58
N ALA A 489 14.35 -8.25 -16.14
CA ALA A 489 15.62 -8.79 -16.59
C ALA A 489 16.69 -8.87 -15.49
N ARG A 490 16.65 -7.98 -14.50
CA ARG A 490 17.73 -7.88 -13.51
C ARG A 490 17.32 -8.30 -12.11
N VAL A 491 16.07 -8.05 -11.72
CA VAL A 491 15.61 -8.34 -10.35
C VAL A 491 14.92 -9.70 -10.29
N PHE A 492 13.96 -9.93 -11.20
CA PHE A 492 13.07 -11.10 -11.14
C PHE A 492 13.37 -12.19 -12.18
N ALA A 493 14.45 -12.08 -12.97
CA ALA A 493 14.79 -13.06 -14.01
C ALA A 493 14.96 -14.50 -13.49
N GLY A 494 15.42 -14.67 -12.26
CA GLY A 494 15.57 -15.98 -11.60
C GLY A 494 14.58 -16.23 -10.47
N ALA A 495 13.59 -15.36 -10.30
CA ALA A 495 12.69 -15.42 -9.17
C ALA A 495 11.78 -16.67 -9.23
N LYS A 496 11.72 -17.38 -8.11
CA LYS A 496 10.87 -18.55 -7.94
C LYS A 496 9.55 -18.14 -7.32
N GLY A 497 8.51 -18.89 -7.67
CA GLY A 497 7.17 -18.68 -7.16
C GLY A 497 6.20 -19.70 -7.73
N SER A 498 4.95 -19.62 -7.30
CA SER A 498 3.87 -20.43 -7.81
C SER A 498 2.82 -19.55 -8.49
N THR A 499 2.23 -20.02 -9.58
CA THR A 499 1.09 -19.37 -10.24
C THR A 499 -0.04 -20.36 -10.31
N ILE A 500 -1.22 -19.95 -9.85
CA ILE A 500 -2.43 -20.78 -9.87
C ILE A 500 -3.50 -20.03 -10.67
N ARG A 501 -4.15 -20.76 -11.58
CA ARG A 501 -5.38 -20.39 -12.25
C ARG A 501 -6.47 -21.38 -11.83
N ALA A 502 -7.51 -20.90 -11.16
CA ALA A 502 -8.63 -21.73 -10.75
C ALA A 502 -9.39 -22.30 -11.95
N ASP A 503 -10.07 -23.42 -11.74
CA ASP A 503 -10.92 -24.02 -12.76
C ASP A 503 -12.32 -23.37 -12.78
N ALA A 504 -13.10 -23.70 -13.83
CA ALA A 504 -14.43 -23.15 -14.01
C ALA A 504 -15.42 -23.54 -12.90
N ALA A 505 -15.21 -24.69 -12.23
CA ALA A 505 -16.07 -25.12 -11.12
C ALA A 505 -15.81 -24.29 -9.86
N ASP A 506 -14.55 -23.97 -9.58
CA ASP A 506 -14.19 -23.05 -8.50
C ASP A 506 -14.72 -21.65 -8.76
N GLU A 507 -14.61 -21.12 -9.99
CA GLU A 507 -15.16 -19.82 -10.38
C GLU A 507 -16.67 -19.75 -10.19
N ALA A 508 -17.41 -20.73 -10.72
CA ALA A 508 -18.86 -20.81 -10.57
C ALA A 508 -19.29 -20.95 -9.10
N GLY A 509 -18.53 -21.70 -8.29
CA GLY A 509 -18.78 -21.83 -6.86
C GLY A 509 -18.61 -20.51 -6.11
N LEU A 510 -17.56 -19.75 -6.41
CA LEU A 510 -17.35 -18.42 -5.83
C LEU A 510 -18.38 -17.40 -6.29
N ASP A 511 -18.88 -17.46 -7.53
CA ASP A 511 -19.98 -16.61 -7.99
C ASP A 511 -21.27 -16.93 -7.20
N ALA A 512 -21.60 -18.21 -7.01
CA ALA A 512 -22.75 -18.63 -6.18
C ALA A 512 -22.60 -18.21 -4.72
N TYR A 513 -21.41 -18.34 -4.14
CA TYR A 513 -21.10 -17.85 -2.80
C TYR A 513 -21.29 -16.33 -2.69
N THR A 514 -20.74 -15.56 -3.64
CA THR A 514 -20.87 -14.10 -3.67
C THR A 514 -22.31 -13.64 -3.78
N ALA A 515 -23.15 -14.33 -4.55
CA ALA A 515 -24.57 -14.04 -4.64
C ALA A 515 -25.28 -14.20 -3.26
N ARG A 516 -24.97 -15.27 -2.52
CA ARG A 516 -25.48 -15.45 -1.15
C ARG A 516 -24.91 -14.41 -0.17
N PHE A 517 -23.67 -14.04 -0.31
CA PHE A 517 -23.05 -12.96 0.48
C PHE A 517 -23.83 -11.64 0.30
N HIS A 518 -24.15 -11.28 -0.95
CA HIS A 518 -24.99 -10.11 -1.24
C HIS A 518 -26.37 -10.18 -0.57
N GLN A 519 -27.01 -11.35 -0.59
CA GLN A 519 -28.29 -11.55 0.07
C GLN A 519 -28.18 -11.39 1.59
N ALA A 520 -27.08 -11.88 2.18
CA ALA A 520 -26.84 -11.82 3.62
C ALA A 520 -26.50 -10.39 4.12
N LEU A 521 -26.10 -9.46 3.24
CA LEU A 521 -25.87 -8.05 3.62
C LEU A 521 -27.11 -7.36 4.20
N SER A 522 -28.32 -7.85 3.90
CA SER A 522 -29.55 -7.33 4.53
C SER A 522 -29.61 -7.64 6.03
N ALA A 523 -29.13 -8.83 6.43
CA ALA A 523 -29.02 -9.20 7.84
C ALA A 523 -27.90 -8.39 8.54
N GLU A 524 -26.78 -8.16 7.85
CA GLU A 524 -25.69 -7.30 8.35
C GLU A 524 -26.18 -5.88 8.63
N LYS A 525 -26.93 -5.27 7.70
CA LYS A 525 -27.51 -3.93 7.87
C LYS A 525 -28.47 -3.87 9.06
N ALA A 526 -29.29 -4.90 9.25
CA ALA A 526 -30.18 -4.98 10.42
C ALA A 526 -29.37 -5.12 11.72
N ALA A 527 -28.35 -5.96 11.75
CA ALA A 527 -27.48 -6.11 12.91
C ALA A 527 -26.74 -4.81 13.26
N ILE A 528 -26.26 -4.07 12.27
CA ILE A 528 -25.62 -2.75 12.48
C ILE A 528 -26.62 -1.76 13.09
N ALA A 529 -27.87 -1.77 12.64
CA ALA A 529 -28.90 -0.85 13.12
C ALA A 529 -29.39 -1.17 14.55
N ASP A 530 -29.44 -2.45 14.92
CA ASP A 530 -30.13 -2.94 16.12
C ASP A 530 -29.19 -3.44 17.23
N MET A 531 -27.90 -3.63 16.95
CA MET A 531 -26.90 -4.12 17.92
C MET A 531 -25.83 -3.06 18.17
N ASP A 532 -25.64 -2.67 19.44
CA ASP A 532 -24.58 -1.75 19.89
C ASP A 532 -23.15 -2.34 19.73
#